data_838aba149b8d6b2ace9884098c01b109
#
_entry.id   838aba149b8d6b2ace9884098c01b109
#
_cell.length_a   1.000
_cell.length_b   1.000
_cell.length_c   1.000
_cell.angle_alpha   90.00
_cell.angle_beta   90.00
_cell.angle_gamma   90.00
#
_symmetry.space_group_name_H-M   'P 1'
#
loop_
_entity.id
_entity.type
_entity.pdbx_description
1 polymer ?
#
loop_
_entity_poly.entity_id
_entity_poly.type
_entity_poly.pdbx_seq_one_letter_code
_entity_poly.pdbx_strand_id
1 'polypeptide(L)'
;MQSTNFQHLQNRWPQLYEHANSAEQYVHTDPHTAIIKLRCFAEQLVGILYREFDLPCERNDGFFEKIKSSVFLEVVDKSILEKLNAIRILGNKALHEDYLKSSDEALALLREAYLIGQWIFKTYSGITDVEYPSYIKPIHPDVSVNLLNDEKKELEAHLQSVKEELSRLQESERLAQNQAIELQNSLDKAKLQDLKEASSKAASSFNLAPENTRELIKLHDAFSGDDLTDGQNELVDRLASFLDSKDDLVFLVKGYAGTGKTFITK
;
A
#
# COMPACT_ATOMS: atom_id res chain seq x y z
N MET A 1 -16.11 18.83 -0.86
CA MET A 1 -15.13 18.18 -1.79
C MET A 1 -14.32 19.26 -2.47
N GLN A 2 -13.09 18.98 -2.83
CA GLN A 2 -12.29 19.91 -3.65
C GLN A 2 -12.61 19.69 -5.13
N SER A 3 -12.62 20.77 -5.92
CA SER A 3 -12.86 20.69 -7.36
C SER A 3 -11.73 19.94 -8.06
N THR A 4 -12.08 19.06 -8.99
CA THR A 4 -11.11 18.37 -9.84
C THR A 4 -10.66 19.25 -11.01
N ASN A 5 -11.56 20.07 -11.51
CA ASN A 5 -11.33 20.85 -12.72
C ASN A 5 -10.72 22.25 -12.48
N PHE A 6 -10.99 22.88 -11.33
CA PHE A 6 -10.67 24.28 -11.06
C PHE A 6 -9.58 24.51 -10.03
N GLN A 7 -8.92 23.47 -9.54
CA GLN A 7 -7.92 23.58 -8.47
C GLN A 7 -6.78 24.56 -8.80
N HIS A 8 -6.42 24.72 -10.08
CA HIS A 8 -5.40 25.66 -10.54
C HIS A 8 -5.73 27.13 -10.24
N LEU A 9 -7.02 27.47 -10.07
CA LEU A 9 -7.44 28.84 -9.74
C LEU A 9 -7.31 29.19 -8.25
N GLN A 10 -7.24 28.17 -7.37
CA GLN A 10 -7.41 28.32 -5.93
C GLN A 10 -6.43 29.34 -5.29
N ASN A 11 -5.17 29.28 -5.66
CA ASN A 11 -4.14 30.11 -5.03
C ASN A 11 -4.19 31.57 -5.46
N ARG A 12 -4.44 31.84 -6.74
CA ARG A 12 -4.40 33.19 -7.29
C ARG A 12 -5.76 33.90 -7.29
N TRP A 13 -6.81 33.17 -7.52
CA TRP A 13 -8.18 33.67 -7.57
C TRP A 13 -9.15 32.82 -6.74
N PRO A 14 -9.03 32.85 -5.40
CA PRO A 14 -9.80 31.98 -4.51
C PRO A 14 -11.32 32.15 -4.68
N GLN A 15 -11.79 33.38 -4.97
CA GLN A 15 -13.21 33.63 -5.20
C GLN A 15 -13.73 32.99 -6.49
N LEU A 16 -12.93 33.01 -7.56
CA LEU A 16 -13.27 32.27 -8.79
C LEU A 16 -13.33 30.76 -8.53
N TYR A 17 -12.34 30.25 -7.78
CA TYR A 17 -12.32 28.86 -7.38
C TYR A 17 -13.57 28.46 -6.61
N GLU A 18 -13.99 29.26 -5.62
CA GLU A 18 -15.18 28.97 -4.79
C GLU A 18 -16.46 28.87 -5.62
N HIS A 19 -16.68 29.77 -6.56
CA HIS A 19 -17.83 29.73 -7.45
C HIS A 19 -17.79 28.50 -8.37
N ALA A 20 -16.67 28.24 -8.99
CA ALA A 20 -16.48 27.10 -9.89
C ALA A 20 -16.58 25.75 -9.15
N ASN A 21 -15.95 25.64 -7.99
CA ASN A 21 -16.05 24.45 -7.11
C ASN A 21 -17.50 24.18 -6.67
N SER A 22 -18.22 25.23 -6.26
CA SER A 22 -19.64 25.08 -5.90
C SER A 22 -20.48 24.64 -7.11
N ALA A 23 -20.25 25.21 -8.29
CA ALA A 23 -20.96 24.81 -9.49
C ALA A 23 -20.71 23.34 -9.86
N GLU A 24 -19.47 22.88 -9.76
CA GLU A 24 -19.10 21.49 -10.01
C GLU A 24 -19.79 20.52 -9.04
N GLN A 25 -19.93 20.90 -7.78
CA GLN A 25 -20.62 20.07 -6.78
C GLN A 25 -22.14 19.98 -7.01
N TYR A 26 -22.77 21.08 -7.47
CA TYR A 26 -24.22 21.14 -7.65
C TYR A 26 -24.69 20.71 -9.04
N VAL A 27 -23.81 20.50 -10.02
CA VAL A 27 -24.15 20.28 -11.43
C VAL A 27 -25.19 19.18 -11.66
N HIS A 28 -25.22 18.14 -10.83
CA HIS A 28 -26.16 17.03 -10.93
C HIS A 28 -27.31 17.12 -9.91
N THR A 29 -27.03 17.59 -8.70
CA THR A 29 -28.00 17.60 -7.61
C THR A 29 -28.89 18.84 -7.62
N ASP A 30 -28.35 19.97 -8.06
CA ASP A 30 -29.08 21.24 -8.20
C ASP A 30 -28.51 22.03 -9.39
N PRO A 31 -28.86 21.66 -10.65
CA PRO A 31 -28.36 22.34 -11.85
C PRO A 31 -28.68 23.82 -11.90
N HIS A 32 -29.79 24.25 -11.28
CA HIS A 32 -30.17 25.65 -11.19
C HIS A 32 -29.13 26.47 -10.38
N THR A 33 -28.82 26.00 -9.17
CA THR A 33 -27.79 26.62 -8.33
C THR A 33 -26.41 26.56 -9.03
N ALA A 34 -26.07 25.46 -9.71
CA ALA A 34 -24.83 25.36 -10.48
C ALA A 34 -24.70 26.48 -11.52
N ILE A 35 -25.75 26.70 -12.31
CA ILE A 35 -25.77 27.76 -13.35
C ILE A 35 -25.64 29.16 -12.72
N ILE A 36 -26.28 29.42 -11.61
CA ILE A 36 -26.13 30.70 -10.88
C ILE A 36 -24.67 30.87 -10.40
N LYS A 37 -24.04 29.83 -9.86
CA LYS A 37 -22.63 29.89 -9.45
C LYS A 37 -21.69 30.12 -10.63
N LEU A 38 -21.96 29.51 -11.80
CA LEU A 38 -21.20 29.77 -13.03
C LEU A 38 -21.35 31.20 -13.51
N ARG A 39 -22.54 31.78 -13.36
CA ARG A 39 -22.74 33.20 -13.63
C ARG A 39 -21.91 34.09 -12.70
N CYS A 40 -21.93 33.82 -11.40
CA CYS A 40 -21.09 34.55 -10.42
C CYS A 40 -19.60 34.41 -10.76
N PHE A 41 -19.15 33.22 -11.18
CA PHE A 41 -17.80 32.99 -11.69
C PHE A 41 -17.46 33.92 -12.85
N ALA A 42 -18.34 33.99 -13.85
CA ALA A 42 -18.11 34.83 -15.03
C ALA A 42 -18.12 36.34 -14.70
N GLU A 43 -19.05 36.81 -13.86
CA GLU A 43 -19.10 38.19 -13.38
C GLU A 43 -17.83 38.57 -12.60
N GLN A 44 -17.40 37.70 -11.69
CA GLN A 44 -16.18 37.91 -10.91
C GLN A 44 -14.93 37.97 -11.81
N LEU A 45 -14.83 37.08 -12.80
CA LEU A 45 -13.74 37.05 -13.76
C LEU A 45 -13.68 38.35 -14.57
N VAL A 46 -14.81 38.83 -15.09
CA VAL A 46 -14.87 40.10 -15.81
C VAL A 46 -14.44 41.26 -14.89
N GLY A 47 -14.88 41.25 -13.62
CA GLY A 47 -14.43 42.23 -12.63
C GLY A 47 -12.91 42.20 -12.36
N ILE A 48 -12.30 41.03 -12.41
CA ILE A 48 -10.83 40.87 -12.29
C ILE A 48 -10.17 41.47 -13.53
N LEU A 49 -10.62 41.19 -14.71
CA LEU A 49 -10.04 41.71 -15.97
C LEU A 49 -10.14 43.24 -16.05
N TYR A 50 -11.26 43.82 -15.64
CA TYR A 50 -11.41 45.25 -15.57
C TYR A 50 -10.37 45.92 -14.63
N ARG A 51 -10.06 45.29 -13.50
CA ARG A 51 -9.04 45.79 -12.56
C ARG A 51 -7.62 45.55 -13.08
N GLU A 52 -7.34 44.39 -13.65
CA GLU A 52 -5.98 44.06 -14.15
C GLU A 52 -5.57 44.98 -15.33
N PHE A 53 -6.52 45.39 -16.17
CA PHE A 53 -6.27 46.24 -17.34
C PHE A 53 -6.59 47.71 -17.09
N ASP A 54 -7.00 48.10 -15.88
CA ASP A 54 -7.47 49.44 -15.56
C ASP A 54 -8.50 49.98 -16.57
N LEU A 55 -9.47 49.10 -16.94
CA LEU A 55 -10.48 49.44 -17.94
C LEU A 55 -11.49 50.45 -17.35
N PRO A 56 -11.87 51.48 -18.12
CA PRO A 56 -12.91 52.40 -17.68
C PRO A 56 -14.26 51.71 -17.60
N CYS A 57 -14.95 51.87 -16.49
CA CYS A 57 -16.33 51.42 -16.30
C CYS A 57 -17.13 52.43 -15.52
N GLU A 58 -18.40 52.55 -15.88
CA GLU A 58 -19.34 53.38 -15.15
C GLU A 58 -19.81 52.66 -13.87
N ARG A 59 -20.23 53.45 -12.88
CA ARG A 59 -20.62 52.87 -11.57
C ARG A 59 -21.78 51.90 -11.63
N ASN A 60 -22.63 52.02 -12.68
CA ASN A 60 -23.82 51.21 -12.86
C ASN A 60 -23.68 50.11 -13.97
N ASP A 61 -22.47 49.96 -14.54
CA ASP A 61 -22.24 48.94 -15.54
C ASP A 61 -22.41 47.56 -14.96
N GLY A 62 -23.44 46.88 -15.42
CA GLY A 62 -23.68 45.46 -15.09
C GLY A 62 -22.80 44.51 -15.91
N PHE A 63 -23.03 43.23 -15.76
CA PHE A 63 -22.26 42.21 -16.47
C PHE A 63 -22.39 42.34 -18.00
N PHE A 64 -23.59 42.66 -18.50
CA PHE A 64 -23.85 42.82 -19.93
C PHE A 64 -23.09 44.00 -20.51
N GLU A 65 -23.19 45.17 -19.88
CA GLU A 65 -22.54 46.39 -20.32
C GLU A 65 -21.02 46.23 -20.38
N LYS A 66 -20.45 45.59 -19.37
CA LYS A 66 -19.02 45.30 -19.29
C LYS A 66 -18.52 44.41 -20.44
N ILE A 67 -19.19 43.28 -20.73
CA ILE A 67 -18.75 42.39 -21.80
C ILE A 67 -19.03 42.92 -23.21
N LYS A 68 -19.86 43.96 -23.37
CA LYS A 68 -20.17 44.64 -24.62
C LYS A 68 -19.37 45.90 -24.84
N SER A 69 -18.67 46.41 -23.84
CA SER A 69 -17.82 47.57 -23.96
C SER A 69 -16.73 47.38 -25.01
N SER A 70 -16.50 48.40 -25.86
CA SER A 70 -15.47 48.34 -26.87
C SER A 70 -14.08 48.10 -26.31
N VAL A 71 -13.78 48.69 -25.15
CA VAL A 71 -12.47 48.51 -24.49
C VAL A 71 -12.27 47.06 -24.00
N PHE A 72 -13.34 46.37 -23.56
CA PHE A 72 -13.26 44.99 -23.16
C PHE A 72 -13.10 44.04 -24.36
N LEU A 73 -13.76 44.38 -25.49
CA LEU A 73 -13.67 43.62 -26.75
C LEU A 73 -12.26 43.67 -27.38
N GLU A 74 -11.45 44.67 -27.05
CA GLU A 74 -10.06 44.80 -27.49
C GLU A 74 -9.07 43.95 -26.71
N VAL A 75 -9.39 43.63 -25.45
CA VAL A 75 -8.45 42.92 -24.54
C VAL A 75 -8.80 41.45 -24.32
N VAL A 76 -9.98 41.00 -24.74
CA VAL A 76 -10.43 39.60 -24.52
C VAL A 76 -10.74 38.91 -25.86
N ASP A 77 -10.19 37.70 -26.04
CA ASP A 77 -10.42 36.90 -27.23
C ASP A 77 -11.90 36.64 -27.49
N LYS A 78 -12.28 36.69 -28.78
CA LYS A 78 -13.65 36.47 -29.20
C LYS A 78 -14.24 35.15 -28.70
N SER A 79 -13.44 34.08 -28.66
CA SER A 79 -13.88 32.78 -28.17
C SER A 79 -14.24 32.81 -26.65
N ILE A 80 -13.53 33.60 -25.86
CA ILE A 80 -13.80 33.80 -24.43
C ILE A 80 -15.05 34.65 -24.25
N LEU A 81 -15.22 35.70 -25.08
CA LEU A 81 -16.42 36.54 -25.07
C LEU A 81 -17.69 35.73 -25.37
N GLU A 82 -17.64 34.83 -26.34
CA GLU A 82 -18.76 33.94 -26.68
C GLU A 82 -19.14 33.05 -25.50
N LYS A 83 -18.15 32.48 -24.79
CA LYS A 83 -18.36 31.66 -23.61
C LYS A 83 -18.94 32.46 -22.43
N LEU A 84 -18.39 33.65 -22.15
CA LEU A 84 -18.92 34.56 -21.15
C LEU A 84 -20.37 34.94 -21.42
N ASN A 85 -20.70 35.22 -22.69
CA ASN A 85 -22.06 35.56 -23.09
C ASN A 85 -23.04 34.38 -22.96
N ALA A 86 -22.59 33.16 -23.28
CA ALA A 86 -23.39 31.95 -23.07
C ALA A 86 -23.74 31.76 -21.61
N ILE A 87 -22.75 31.88 -20.70
CA ILE A 87 -22.94 31.79 -19.25
C ILE A 87 -23.89 32.89 -18.76
N ARG A 88 -23.73 34.13 -19.27
CA ARG A 88 -24.62 35.26 -18.92
C ARG A 88 -26.07 34.99 -19.30
N ILE A 89 -26.33 34.56 -20.54
CA ILE A 89 -27.68 34.33 -21.07
C ILE A 89 -28.38 33.26 -20.27
N LEU A 90 -27.75 32.09 -20.08
CA LEU A 90 -28.35 30.99 -19.33
C LEU A 90 -28.43 31.30 -17.82
N GLY A 91 -27.45 32.01 -17.29
CA GLY A 91 -27.50 32.50 -15.91
C GLY A 91 -28.63 33.50 -15.66
N ASN A 92 -28.91 34.41 -16.61
CA ASN A 92 -30.07 35.31 -16.51
C ASN A 92 -31.38 34.53 -16.51
N LYS A 93 -31.53 33.57 -17.43
CA LYS A 93 -32.72 32.69 -17.43
C LYS A 93 -32.88 31.94 -16.11
N ALA A 94 -31.81 31.46 -15.50
CA ALA A 94 -31.88 30.82 -14.19
C ALA A 94 -32.33 31.75 -13.08
N LEU A 95 -32.05 33.06 -13.15
CA LEU A 95 -32.45 34.02 -12.11
C LEU A 95 -33.89 34.49 -12.24
N HIS A 96 -34.48 34.48 -13.46
CA HIS A 96 -35.75 35.15 -13.73
C HIS A 96 -36.87 34.22 -14.21
N GLU A 97 -36.61 32.98 -14.50
CA GLU A 97 -37.60 32.03 -15.01
C GLU A 97 -37.70 30.81 -14.07
N ASP A 98 -38.95 30.38 -13.81
CA ASP A 98 -39.27 29.11 -13.14
C ASP A 98 -38.99 27.90 -14.06
N TYR A 99 -37.88 27.96 -14.73
CA TYR A 99 -37.45 26.92 -15.68
C TYR A 99 -36.56 25.90 -14.96
N LEU A 100 -36.99 24.64 -14.98
CA LEU A 100 -36.17 23.53 -14.51
C LEU A 100 -34.98 23.35 -15.45
N LYS A 101 -33.81 23.69 -14.98
CA LYS A 101 -32.57 23.50 -15.72
C LYS A 101 -32.15 22.04 -15.69
N SER A 102 -31.68 21.54 -16.83
CA SER A 102 -31.15 20.19 -16.91
C SER A 102 -29.70 20.13 -16.46
N SER A 103 -29.28 18.98 -15.93
CA SER A 103 -27.87 18.73 -15.64
C SER A 103 -26.99 18.86 -16.89
N ASP A 104 -27.51 18.55 -18.07
CA ASP A 104 -26.75 18.67 -19.33
C ASP A 104 -26.44 20.12 -19.67
N GLU A 105 -27.38 21.06 -19.48
CA GLU A 105 -27.11 22.49 -19.65
C GLU A 105 -26.09 23.00 -18.65
N ALA A 106 -26.19 22.58 -17.38
CA ALA A 106 -25.22 22.94 -16.34
C ALA A 106 -23.83 22.38 -16.62
N LEU A 107 -23.74 21.12 -17.09
CA LEU A 107 -22.49 20.49 -17.51
C LEU A 107 -21.83 21.18 -18.71
N ALA A 108 -22.65 21.58 -19.69
CA ALA A 108 -22.15 22.32 -20.85
C ALA A 108 -21.52 23.66 -20.41
N LEU A 109 -22.23 24.42 -19.54
CA LEU A 109 -21.71 25.68 -19.02
C LEU A 109 -20.49 25.48 -18.10
N LEU A 110 -20.44 24.42 -17.31
CA LEU A 110 -19.30 24.09 -16.46
C LEU A 110 -18.05 23.86 -17.32
N ARG A 111 -18.19 23.19 -18.47
CA ARG A 111 -17.10 23.01 -19.43
C ARG A 111 -16.63 24.34 -20.00
N GLU A 112 -17.55 25.25 -20.39
CA GLU A 112 -17.18 26.58 -20.86
C GLU A 112 -16.45 27.38 -19.77
N ALA A 113 -16.92 27.34 -18.52
CA ALA A 113 -16.24 27.96 -17.39
C ALA A 113 -14.83 27.39 -17.15
N TYR A 114 -14.66 26.07 -17.33
CA TYR A 114 -13.34 25.43 -17.25
C TYR A 114 -12.38 25.98 -18.32
N LEU A 115 -12.83 26.11 -19.57
CA LEU A 115 -12.02 26.68 -20.64
C LEU A 115 -11.65 28.15 -20.41
N ILE A 116 -12.58 28.92 -19.85
CA ILE A 116 -12.31 30.30 -19.43
C ILE A 116 -11.30 30.33 -18.27
N GLY A 117 -11.46 29.42 -17.28
CA GLY A 117 -10.51 29.29 -16.15
C GLY A 117 -9.11 28.89 -16.61
N GLN A 118 -8.98 28.01 -17.57
CA GLN A 118 -7.68 27.69 -18.20
C GLN A 118 -7.07 28.90 -18.91
N TRP A 119 -7.90 29.62 -19.67
CA TRP A 119 -7.44 30.80 -20.41
C TRP A 119 -6.90 31.88 -19.48
N ILE A 120 -7.64 32.29 -18.42
CA ILE A 120 -7.19 33.32 -17.49
C ILE A 120 -5.91 32.87 -16.75
N PHE A 121 -5.81 31.60 -16.41
CA PHE A 121 -4.63 31.07 -15.74
C PHE A 121 -3.41 31.10 -16.69
N LYS A 122 -3.53 30.60 -17.92
CA LYS A 122 -2.45 30.63 -18.91
C LYS A 122 -1.97 32.03 -19.20
N THR A 123 -2.91 32.95 -19.35
CA THR A 123 -2.59 34.32 -19.77
C THR A 123 -2.03 35.19 -18.62
N TYR A 124 -2.51 35.00 -17.38
CA TYR A 124 -2.25 35.95 -16.30
C TYR A 124 -1.65 35.34 -15.02
N SER A 125 -1.42 34.02 -14.95
CA SER A 125 -0.79 33.45 -13.73
C SER A 125 0.71 33.76 -13.62
N GLY A 126 1.38 34.06 -14.73
CA GLY A 126 2.84 34.19 -14.81
C GLY A 126 3.59 32.85 -14.76
N ILE A 127 2.87 31.73 -14.83
CA ILE A 127 3.43 30.36 -14.80
C ILE A 127 3.39 29.83 -16.23
N THR A 128 4.56 29.58 -16.82
CA THR A 128 4.68 29.22 -18.26
C THR A 128 4.70 27.71 -18.52
N ASP A 129 5.04 26.89 -17.51
CA ASP A 129 5.27 25.45 -17.70
C ASP A 129 4.30 24.59 -16.87
N VAL A 130 3.00 24.72 -17.11
CA VAL A 130 1.99 23.90 -16.45
C VAL A 130 1.25 23.03 -17.48
N GLU A 131 1.36 21.70 -17.32
CA GLU A 131 0.41 20.79 -17.92
C GLU A 131 -0.95 20.93 -17.24
N TYR A 132 -1.97 21.31 -18.01
CA TYR A 132 -3.33 21.36 -17.49
C TYR A 132 -3.99 20.00 -17.65
N PRO A 133 -4.57 19.44 -16.57
CA PRO A 133 -5.35 18.23 -16.70
C PRO A 133 -6.51 18.47 -17.68
N SER A 134 -6.83 17.47 -18.47
CA SER A 134 -8.02 17.52 -19.33
C SER A 134 -9.29 17.70 -18.48
N TYR A 135 -10.31 18.33 -19.05
CA TYR A 135 -11.60 18.46 -18.39
C TYR A 135 -12.17 17.09 -18.04
N ILE A 136 -12.47 16.90 -16.76
CA ILE A 136 -13.11 15.68 -16.26
C ILE A 136 -14.58 15.98 -16.02
N LYS A 137 -15.47 15.33 -16.82
CA LYS A 137 -16.91 15.49 -16.64
C LYS A 137 -17.33 14.94 -15.27
N PRO A 138 -17.95 15.77 -14.41
CA PRO A 138 -18.48 15.30 -13.14
C PRO A 138 -19.47 14.15 -13.33
N ILE A 139 -19.40 13.14 -12.49
CA ILE A 139 -20.28 11.97 -12.50
C ILE A 139 -21.41 12.20 -11.51
N HIS A 140 -22.63 11.77 -11.88
CA HIS A 140 -23.77 11.84 -10.98
C HIS A 140 -23.50 11.07 -9.68
N PRO A 141 -23.80 11.64 -8.48
CA PRO A 141 -23.49 11.01 -7.20
C PRO A 141 -24.03 9.57 -7.07
N ASP A 142 -25.24 9.31 -7.54
CA ASP A 142 -25.84 7.97 -7.48
C ASP A 142 -25.09 6.95 -8.34
N VAL A 143 -24.60 7.38 -9.50
CA VAL A 143 -23.79 6.52 -10.39
C VAL A 143 -22.44 6.23 -9.77
N SER A 144 -21.80 7.24 -9.17
CA SER A 144 -20.50 7.06 -8.50
C SER A 144 -20.62 6.15 -7.28
N VAL A 145 -21.69 6.23 -6.50
CA VAL A 145 -21.95 5.34 -5.36
C VAL A 145 -22.16 3.90 -5.83
N ASN A 146 -22.89 3.69 -6.92
CA ASN A 146 -23.12 2.36 -7.48
C ASN A 146 -21.81 1.74 -8.01
N LEU A 147 -21.01 2.52 -8.74
CA LEU A 147 -19.68 2.05 -9.22
C LEU A 147 -18.78 1.67 -8.05
N LEU A 148 -18.70 2.52 -7.01
CA LEU A 148 -17.89 2.22 -5.81
C LEU A 148 -18.41 0.97 -5.07
N ASN A 149 -19.71 0.74 -5.02
CA ASN A 149 -20.28 -0.44 -4.40
C ASN A 149 -19.99 -1.71 -5.22
N ASP A 150 -20.03 -1.62 -6.55
CA ASP A 150 -19.70 -2.73 -7.43
C ASP A 150 -18.20 -3.08 -7.33
N GLU A 151 -17.31 -2.09 -7.40
CA GLU A 151 -15.86 -2.28 -7.17
C GLU A 151 -15.57 -2.88 -5.78
N LYS A 152 -16.25 -2.39 -4.75
CA LYS A 152 -16.12 -2.93 -3.39
C LYS A 152 -16.53 -4.40 -3.33
N LYS A 153 -17.63 -4.76 -3.98
CA LYS A 153 -18.13 -6.13 -4.01
C LYS A 153 -17.17 -7.07 -4.76
N GLU A 154 -16.60 -6.61 -5.88
CA GLU A 154 -15.58 -7.35 -6.62
C GLU A 154 -14.31 -7.55 -5.77
N LEU A 155 -13.87 -6.50 -5.08
CA LEU A 155 -12.70 -6.57 -4.20
C LEU A 155 -12.93 -7.50 -3.01
N GLU A 156 -14.12 -7.46 -2.39
CA GLU A 156 -14.50 -8.38 -1.32
C GLU A 156 -14.50 -9.84 -1.79
N ALA A 157 -15.02 -10.12 -2.99
CA ALA A 157 -15.01 -11.45 -3.59
C ALA A 157 -13.58 -11.94 -3.87
N HIS A 158 -12.72 -11.07 -4.40
CA HIS A 158 -11.31 -11.39 -4.62
C HIS A 158 -10.57 -11.66 -3.31
N LEU A 159 -10.79 -10.84 -2.30
CA LEU A 159 -10.20 -11.00 -0.97
C LEU A 159 -10.63 -12.32 -0.32
N GLN A 160 -11.89 -12.74 -0.50
CA GLN A 160 -12.37 -14.03 -0.03
C GLN A 160 -11.68 -15.19 -0.74
N SER A 161 -11.54 -15.11 -2.06
CA SER A 161 -10.81 -16.11 -2.87
C SER A 161 -9.36 -16.29 -2.42
N VAL A 162 -8.65 -15.16 -2.20
CA VAL A 162 -7.26 -15.19 -1.72
C VAL A 162 -7.15 -15.79 -0.32
N LYS A 163 -8.11 -15.50 0.58
CA LYS A 163 -8.14 -16.12 1.92
C LYS A 163 -8.33 -17.62 1.86
N GLU A 164 -9.19 -18.12 0.97
CA GLU A 164 -9.41 -19.54 0.78
C GLU A 164 -8.16 -20.24 0.23
N GLU A 165 -7.48 -19.62 -0.73
CA GLU A 165 -6.22 -20.11 -1.28
C GLU A 165 -5.12 -20.16 -0.22
N LEU A 166 -4.99 -19.11 0.59
CA LEU A 166 -4.05 -19.05 1.70
C LEU A 166 -4.32 -20.18 2.72
N SER A 167 -5.59 -20.41 3.05
CA SER A 167 -5.96 -21.51 3.97
C SER A 167 -5.60 -22.88 3.41
N ARG A 168 -5.77 -23.10 2.11
CA ARG A 168 -5.37 -24.35 1.44
C ARG A 168 -3.85 -24.53 1.44
N LEU A 169 -3.10 -23.46 1.18
CA LEU A 169 -1.64 -23.50 1.22
C LEU A 169 -1.12 -23.78 2.64
N GLN A 170 -1.68 -23.14 3.66
CA GLN A 170 -1.32 -23.38 5.06
C GLN A 170 -1.59 -24.84 5.48
N GLU A 171 -2.73 -25.40 5.08
CA GLU A 171 -3.02 -26.81 5.38
C GLU A 171 -2.09 -27.77 4.62
N SER A 172 -1.77 -27.47 3.37
CA SER A 172 -0.78 -28.22 2.59
C SER A 172 0.60 -28.19 3.23
N GLU A 173 1.04 -27.00 3.70
CA GLU A 173 2.30 -26.84 4.41
C GLU A 173 2.32 -27.65 5.72
N ARG A 174 1.23 -27.60 6.49
CA ARG A 174 1.08 -28.37 7.73
C ARG A 174 1.18 -29.89 7.48
N LEU A 175 0.54 -30.37 6.43
CA LEU A 175 0.62 -31.77 6.03
C LEU A 175 2.04 -32.18 5.61
N ALA A 176 2.71 -31.34 4.84
CA ALA A 176 4.10 -31.58 4.43
C ALA A 176 5.06 -31.58 5.62
N GLN A 177 4.89 -30.67 6.58
CA GLN A 177 5.66 -30.64 7.82
C GLN A 177 5.46 -31.92 8.64
N ASN A 178 4.21 -32.38 8.80
CA ASN A 178 3.91 -33.62 9.52
C ASN A 178 4.56 -34.85 8.85
N GLN A 179 4.48 -34.92 7.52
CA GLN A 179 5.14 -36.00 6.75
C GLN A 179 6.67 -35.97 6.91
N ALA A 180 7.26 -34.77 6.90
CA ALA A 180 8.70 -34.61 7.12
C ALA A 180 9.12 -35.08 8.52
N ILE A 181 8.33 -34.77 9.55
CA ILE A 181 8.56 -35.25 10.94
C ILE A 181 8.44 -36.79 11.03
N GLU A 182 7.42 -37.37 10.39
CA GLU A 182 7.26 -38.85 10.36
C GLU A 182 8.44 -39.52 9.65
N LEU A 183 8.87 -38.95 8.53
CA LEU A 183 10.02 -39.47 7.78
C LEU A 183 11.31 -39.38 8.62
N GLN A 184 11.53 -38.26 9.29
CA GLN A 184 12.68 -38.06 10.18
C GLN A 184 12.67 -39.11 11.31
N ASN A 185 11.52 -39.32 11.96
CA ASN A 185 11.35 -40.31 13.03
C ASN A 185 11.61 -41.72 12.53
N SER A 186 11.18 -42.07 11.31
CA SER A 186 11.43 -43.39 10.71
C SER A 186 12.91 -43.59 10.37
N LEU A 187 13.58 -42.55 9.86
CA LEU A 187 15.01 -42.56 9.56
C LEU A 187 15.85 -42.73 10.86
N ASP A 188 15.46 -42.03 11.92
CA ASP A 188 16.17 -42.15 13.22
C ASP A 188 15.99 -43.54 13.84
N LYS A 189 14.79 -44.16 13.69
CA LYS A 189 14.56 -45.57 14.09
C LYS A 189 15.42 -46.53 13.32
N ALA A 190 15.50 -46.36 11.98
CA ALA A 190 16.33 -47.22 11.12
C ALA A 190 17.80 -47.12 11.49
N LYS A 191 18.33 -45.87 11.67
CA LYS A 191 19.72 -45.64 12.13
C LYS A 191 20.00 -46.30 13.48
N LEU A 192 19.06 -46.24 14.42
CA LEU A 192 19.19 -46.87 15.75
C LEU A 192 19.23 -48.39 15.61
N GLN A 193 18.49 -48.98 14.68
CA GLN A 193 18.48 -50.42 14.44
C GLN A 193 19.80 -50.87 13.79
N ASP A 194 20.28 -50.14 12.79
CA ASP A 194 21.60 -50.40 12.17
C ASP A 194 22.75 -50.37 13.19
N LEU A 195 22.71 -49.38 14.08
CA LEU A 195 23.68 -49.25 15.17
C LEU A 195 23.61 -50.43 16.15
N LYS A 196 22.41 -50.93 16.48
CA LYS A 196 22.24 -52.10 17.34
C LYS A 196 22.75 -53.39 16.65
N GLU A 197 22.51 -53.56 15.37
CA GLU A 197 23.00 -54.68 14.60
C GLU A 197 24.53 -54.66 14.43
N ALA A 198 25.12 -53.48 14.18
CA ALA A 198 26.56 -53.28 14.13
C ALA A 198 27.23 -53.57 15.47
N SER A 199 26.62 -53.11 16.57
CA SER A 199 27.08 -53.34 17.95
C SER A 199 27.01 -54.83 18.30
N SER A 200 25.95 -55.53 17.91
CA SER A 200 25.83 -56.98 18.18
C SER A 200 26.82 -57.81 17.34
N LYS A 201 27.11 -57.41 16.11
CA LYS A 201 28.15 -58.02 15.28
C LYS A 201 29.55 -57.77 15.84
N ALA A 202 29.82 -56.56 16.32
CA ALA A 202 31.08 -56.26 16.99
C ALA A 202 31.28 -57.05 18.30
N ALA A 203 30.22 -57.20 19.12
CA ALA A 203 30.25 -58.01 20.34
C ALA A 203 30.47 -59.48 20.05
N SER A 204 29.97 -60.02 18.96
CA SER A 204 30.19 -61.45 18.55
C SER A 204 31.56 -61.70 17.96
N SER A 205 32.27 -60.67 17.47
CA SER A 205 33.63 -60.76 16.96
C SER A 205 34.76 -60.54 18.01
N PHE A 206 34.38 -60.02 19.20
CA PHE A 206 35.29 -59.89 20.31
C PHE A 206 35.15 -61.14 21.22
N ASN A 207 35.87 -62.20 20.94
CA ASN A 207 36.14 -63.26 21.91
C ASN A 207 37.11 -62.72 22.96
N LEU A 208 36.59 -61.98 23.93
CA LEU A 208 37.35 -61.62 25.15
C LEU A 208 37.51 -62.88 25.96
N ALA A 209 38.69 -63.42 26.00
CA ALA A 209 39.09 -64.44 26.94
C ALA A 209 38.85 -63.96 28.39
N PRO A 210 38.27 -64.74 29.31
CA PRO A 210 37.81 -64.27 30.61
C PRO A 210 38.91 -63.94 31.64
N GLU A 211 40.18 -63.91 31.21
CA GLU A 211 41.28 -63.83 32.19
C GLU A 211 42.04 -62.52 32.23
N ASN A 212 41.72 -61.50 31.37
CA ASN A 212 42.44 -60.23 31.37
C ASN A 212 41.62 -59.00 31.79
N THR A 213 40.55 -59.17 32.47
CA THR A 213 39.65 -58.07 32.91
C THR A 213 40.08 -57.50 34.27
N ARG A 214 41.28 -57.67 34.75
CA ARG A 214 41.72 -57.18 36.05
C ARG A 214 42.76 -56.05 36.02
N GLU A 215 43.20 -55.58 34.89
CA GLU A 215 43.87 -54.31 34.79
C GLU A 215 42.95 -53.26 34.16
N LEU A 216 41.86 -52.97 34.87
CA LEU A 216 41.18 -51.68 34.71
C LEU A 216 42.19 -50.65 35.09
N ILE A 217 42.91 -50.12 34.08
CA ILE A 217 43.65 -48.89 34.22
C ILE A 217 42.63 -47.92 34.78
N LYS A 218 42.83 -47.49 36.02
CA LYS A 218 41.99 -46.44 36.60
C LYS A 218 42.20 -45.23 35.69
N LEU A 219 41.19 -44.87 34.94
CA LEU A 219 41.22 -43.76 34.01
C LEU A 219 41.79 -42.51 34.68
N HIS A 220 41.52 -42.34 35.97
CA HIS A 220 42.13 -41.28 36.80
C HIS A 220 43.66 -41.37 36.86
N ASP A 221 44.21 -42.57 36.93
CA ASP A 221 45.66 -42.72 36.98
C ASP A 221 46.33 -42.40 35.61
N ALA A 222 45.59 -42.57 34.53
CA ALA A 222 46.03 -42.19 33.16
C ALA A 222 46.11 -40.68 32.96
N PHE A 223 45.30 -39.92 33.71
CA PHE A 223 45.29 -38.46 33.66
C PHE A 223 45.90 -37.83 34.92
N SER A 224 46.56 -38.59 35.78
CA SER A 224 47.19 -38.11 36.98
C SER A 224 48.42 -37.22 36.61
N GLY A 225 48.22 -35.98 36.48
CA GLY A 225 49.21 -34.96 36.06
C GLY A 225 48.69 -33.92 35.07
N ASP A 226 47.49 -34.11 34.58
CA ASP A 226 46.82 -33.16 33.68
C ASP A 226 45.80 -32.32 34.46
N ASP A 227 45.77 -31.00 34.20
CA ASP A 227 44.76 -30.08 34.77
C ASP A 227 43.43 -30.23 34.00
N LEU A 228 42.63 -31.21 34.45
CA LEU A 228 41.30 -31.41 33.89
C LEU A 228 40.31 -30.41 34.49
N THR A 229 39.44 -29.89 33.68
CA THR A 229 38.26 -29.08 34.17
C THR A 229 37.26 -29.96 34.87
N ASP A 230 36.43 -29.38 35.77
CA ASP A 230 35.39 -30.11 36.52
C ASP A 230 34.50 -30.96 35.60
N GLY A 231 34.08 -30.43 34.43
CA GLY A 231 33.28 -31.18 33.46
C GLY A 231 34.03 -32.33 32.78
N GLN A 232 35.36 -32.24 32.64
CA GLN A 232 36.20 -33.31 32.11
C GLN A 232 36.42 -34.39 33.19
N ASN A 233 36.58 -34.03 34.44
CA ASN A 233 36.66 -34.97 35.56
C ASN A 233 35.35 -35.77 35.69
N GLU A 234 34.18 -35.10 35.64
CA GLU A 234 32.88 -35.80 35.64
C GLU A 234 32.72 -36.76 34.46
N LEU A 235 33.21 -36.42 33.27
CA LEU A 235 33.20 -37.29 32.10
C LEU A 235 34.08 -38.51 32.27
N VAL A 236 35.29 -38.36 32.86
CA VAL A 236 36.20 -39.46 33.17
C VAL A 236 35.60 -40.42 34.20
N ASP A 237 34.94 -39.90 35.25
CA ASP A 237 34.22 -40.70 36.24
C ASP A 237 33.09 -41.52 35.62
N ARG A 238 32.29 -40.89 34.74
CA ARG A 238 31.20 -41.56 34.03
C ARG A 238 31.71 -42.62 33.05
N LEU A 239 32.81 -42.34 32.37
CA LEU A 239 33.44 -43.29 31.47
C LEU A 239 34.05 -44.49 32.23
N ALA A 240 34.68 -44.25 33.38
CA ALA A 240 35.19 -45.32 34.26
C ALA A 240 34.03 -46.23 34.77
N SER A 241 32.93 -45.61 35.22
CA SER A 241 31.72 -46.34 35.64
C SER A 241 31.10 -47.15 34.49
N PHE A 242 31.11 -46.61 33.28
CA PHE A 242 30.64 -47.36 32.06
C PHE A 242 31.53 -48.56 31.75
N LEU A 243 32.84 -48.44 31.84
CA LEU A 243 33.78 -49.55 31.58
C LEU A 243 33.69 -50.63 32.67
N ASP A 244 33.29 -50.26 33.86
CA ASP A 244 33.02 -51.25 34.94
C ASP A 244 31.62 -51.91 34.84
N SER A 245 30.71 -51.32 34.06
CA SER A 245 29.36 -51.80 33.84
C SER A 245 29.36 -52.95 32.84
N LYS A 246 28.72 -54.08 33.21
CA LYS A 246 28.56 -55.23 32.32
C LYS A 246 27.30 -55.12 31.43
N ASP A 247 26.42 -54.17 31.73
CA ASP A 247 25.11 -54.07 31.11
C ASP A 247 25.03 -52.96 30.02
N ASP A 248 25.97 -52.04 30.00
CA ASP A 248 25.99 -50.95 29.00
C ASP A 248 26.87 -51.31 27.81
N LEU A 249 26.29 -51.18 26.60
CA LEU A 249 26.97 -51.53 25.33
C LEU A 249 27.61 -50.36 24.61
N VAL A 250 27.17 -49.12 24.90
CA VAL A 250 27.66 -47.92 24.20
C VAL A 250 27.66 -46.67 25.11
N PHE A 251 28.76 -45.98 25.17
CA PHE A 251 28.90 -44.72 25.86
C PHE A 251 29.01 -43.56 24.87
N LEU A 252 28.05 -42.62 24.91
CA LEU A 252 27.98 -41.51 23.96
C LEU A 252 28.46 -40.21 24.63
N VAL A 253 29.62 -39.70 24.14
CA VAL A 253 30.17 -38.42 24.59
C VAL A 253 29.65 -37.29 23.67
N LYS A 254 28.84 -36.40 24.21
CA LYS A 254 28.34 -35.19 23.51
C LYS A 254 29.01 -33.95 24.06
N GLY A 255 29.44 -33.04 23.21
CA GLY A 255 29.99 -31.74 23.63
C GLY A 255 30.30 -30.87 22.42
N TYR A 256 30.40 -29.56 22.64
CA TYR A 256 30.73 -28.59 21.62
C TYR A 256 32.19 -28.75 21.14
N ALA A 257 32.53 -28.19 19.96
CA ALA A 257 33.88 -28.13 19.47
C ALA A 257 34.78 -27.36 20.46
N GLY A 258 36.01 -27.88 20.73
CA GLY A 258 36.94 -27.25 21.68
C GLY A 258 36.76 -27.64 23.14
N THR A 259 35.83 -28.53 23.50
CA THR A 259 35.63 -28.98 24.89
C THR A 259 36.57 -30.14 25.35
N GLY A 260 37.62 -30.43 24.59
CA GLY A 260 38.62 -31.44 24.95
C GLY A 260 38.18 -32.89 24.80
N LYS A 261 37.09 -33.21 24.07
CA LYS A 261 36.58 -34.57 23.86
C LYS A 261 37.66 -35.51 23.30
N THR A 262 38.43 -35.07 22.32
CA THR A 262 39.52 -35.87 21.72
C THR A 262 40.66 -36.16 22.66
N PHE A 263 40.89 -35.28 23.62
CA PHE A 263 41.94 -35.46 24.65
C PHE A 263 41.58 -36.65 25.59
N ILE A 264 40.30 -36.73 25.96
CA ILE A 264 39.83 -37.78 26.91
C ILE A 264 39.62 -39.14 26.19
N THR A 265 39.37 -39.13 24.87
CA THR A 265 39.04 -40.37 24.10
C THR A 265 40.25 -40.95 23.36
N LYS A 266 41.45 -40.39 23.48
CA LYS A 266 42.70 -40.96 23.00
C LYS A 266 43.27 -41.95 23.99
#